data_ef9ddc6e2090200d41407a15fd338c04
#
_entry.id   ef9ddc6e2090200d41407a15fd338c04
#
_cell.length_a   1.000
_cell.length_b   1.000
_cell.length_c   1.000
_cell.angle_alpha   90.00
_cell.angle_beta   90.00
_cell.angle_gamma   90.00
#
_symmetry.space_group_name_H-M   'P 1'
#
loop_
_entity.id
_entity.type
_entity.pdbx_description
1 polymer ?
#
loop_
_entity_poly.entity_id
_entity_poly.type
_entity_poly.pdbx_seq_one_letter_code
_entity_poly.pdbx_strand_id
1 'polypeptide(L)'
;MYAIYKQKKYDAELRLGKDVTLYSYMKDEGFENYVDPLGRESDDFFSKKMDIHELDYLYEVKYEFLYRGHYFKALSTMIRKLIDKDYFEIAAGIEKYDLIEKLGFKRLDESTWWKDIRRKDIEAIKIIEEPEGIFKEQGLKIKILEGKAIDDFLASVKD
;
A
#
# COMPACT_ATOMS: atom_id res chain seq x y z
N MET A 1 -1.26 -0.64 -5.99
CA MET A 1 -0.74 0.49 -6.81
C MET A 1 -1.86 1.49 -7.05
N TYR A 2 -1.53 2.77 -7.19
CA TYR A 2 -2.50 3.83 -7.44
C TYR A 2 -2.10 4.65 -8.65
N ALA A 3 -3.11 5.15 -9.38
CA ALA A 3 -2.92 6.08 -10.48
C ALA A 3 -3.70 7.37 -10.26
N ILE A 4 -3.16 8.48 -10.73
CA ILE A 4 -3.89 9.73 -10.92
C ILE A 4 -4.20 9.87 -12.42
N TYR A 5 -5.48 9.98 -12.73
CA TYR A 5 -5.98 10.20 -14.09
C TYR A 5 -7.08 11.24 -14.07
N LYS A 6 -6.94 12.30 -14.88
CA LYS A 6 -7.87 13.45 -14.89
C LYS A 6 -8.13 13.98 -13.46
N GLN A 7 -7.07 14.12 -12.65
CA GLN A 7 -7.09 14.60 -11.26
C GLN A 7 -7.88 13.71 -10.27
N LYS A 8 -8.29 12.51 -10.67
CA LYS A 8 -8.90 11.51 -9.78
C LYS A 8 -7.92 10.40 -9.47
N LYS A 9 -8.03 9.85 -8.26
CA LYS A 9 -7.25 8.69 -7.81
C LYS A 9 -8.03 7.40 -8.07
N TYR A 10 -7.35 6.43 -8.64
CA TYR A 10 -7.87 5.09 -8.93
C TYR A 10 -6.92 4.02 -8.40
N ASP A 11 -7.47 2.85 -8.07
CA ASP A 11 -6.67 1.65 -7.99
C ASP A 11 -6.16 1.28 -9.38
N ALA A 12 -4.92 0.79 -9.46
CA ALA A 12 -4.28 0.54 -10.73
C ALA A 12 -3.41 -0.72 -10.72
N GLU A 13 -3.26 -1.32 -11.90
CA GLU A 13 -2.33 -2.40 -12.19
C GLU A 13 -1.50 -2.03 -13.42
N LEU A 14 -0.16 -2.11 -13.29
CA LEU A 14 0.77 -1.93 -14.40
C LEU A 14 1.15 -3.29 -14.99
N ARG A 15 0.96 -3.46 -16.29
CA ARG A 15 1.36 -4.66 -17.03
C ARG A 15 2.36 -4.30 -18.12
N LEU A 16 3.34 -5.18 -18.32
CA LEU A 16 4.35 -5.07 -19.37
C LEU A 16 5.03 -3.69 -19.48
N GLY A 17 5.12 -2.97 -18.36
CA GLY A 17 5.82 -1.69 -18.24
C GLY A 17 5.12 -0.47 -18.84
N LYS A 18 4.03 -0.65 -19.60
CA LYS A 18 3.31 0.47 -20.26
C LYS A 18 1.79 0.37 -20.21
N ASP A 19 1.22 -0.83 -20.15
CA ASP A 19 -0.22 -1.02 -20.15
C ASP A 19 -0.73 -0.90 -18.70
N VAL A 20 -1.63 0.03 -18.44
CA VAL A 20 -2.22 0.26 -17.12
C VAL A 20 -3.71 -0.05 -17.18
N THR A 21 -4.19 -0.77 -16.17
CA THR A 21 -5.62 -0.95 -15.95
C THR A 21 -6.00 -0.17 -14.70
N LEU A 22 -6.95 0.74 -14.83
CA LEU A 22 -7.58 1.46 -13.71
C LEU A 22 -8.83 0.70 -13.26
N TYR A 23 -9.12 0.75 -11.97
CA TYR A 23 -10.29 0.12 -11.36
C TYR A 23 -11.11 1.13 -10.55
N SER A 24 -12.45 0.98 -10.60
CA SER A 24 -13.38 1.85 -9.90
C SER A 24 -14.66 1.10 -9.52
N TYR A 25 -15.26 1.47 -8.39
CA TYR A 25 -16.65 1.10 -8.03
C TYR A 25 -17.70 2.08 -8.57
N MET A 26 -17.27 3.12 -9.27
CA MET A 26 -18.15 4.06 -9.94
C MET A 26 -17.89 4.01 -11.44
N LYS A 27 -18.95 4.03 -12.25
CA LYS A 27 -18.84 4.06 -13.70
C LYS A 27 -18.48 5.48 -14.17
N ASP A 28 -17.18 5.77 -14.17
CA ASP A 28 -16.63 6.99 -14.75
C ASP A 28 -16.60 6.94 -16.28
N GLU A 29 -16.43 8.09 -16.92
CA GLU A 29 -16.36 8.20 -18.38
C GLU A 29 -15.23 7.32 -18.98
N GLY A 30 -15.61 6.45 -19.91
CA GLY A 30 -14.69 5.54 -20.59
C GLY A 30 -14.31 4.31 -19.78
N PHE A 31 -14.98 4.05 -18.65
CA PHE A 31 -14.88 2.80 -17.92
C PHE A 31 -15.95 1.82 -18.40
N GLU A 32 -15.56 0.57 -18.54
CA GLU A 32 -16.42 -0.57 -18.90
C GLU A 32 -16.60 -1.48 -17.69
N ASN A 33 -17.64 -2.31 -17.71
CA ASN A 33 -17.82 -3.32 -16.67
C ASN A 33 -16.57 -4.22 -16.61
N TYR A 34 -16.08 -4.48 -15.39
CA TYR A 34 -14.94 -5.36 -15.21
C TYR A 34 -15.31 -6.81 -15.59
N VAL A 35 -14.47 -7.44 -16.38
CA VAL A 35 -14.59 -8.85 -16.73
C VAL A 35 -13.44 -9.61 -16.06
N ASP A 36 -13.79 -10.61 -15.25
CA ASP A 36 -12.79 -11.43 -14.56
C ASP A 36 -12.09 -12.40 -15.52
N PRO A 37 -10.99 -13.07 -15.10
CA PRO A 37 -10.28 -14.04 -15.94
C PRO A 37 -11.12 -15.24 -16.40
N LEU A 38 -12.27 -15.48 -15.77
CA LEU A 38 -13.22 -16.54 -16.14
C LEU A 38 -14.32 -16.04 -17.09
N GLY A 39 -14.25 -14.77 -17.52
CA GLY A 39 -15.20 -14.15 -18.43
C GLY A 39 -16.51 -13.67 -17.78
N ARG A 40 -16.57 -13.56 -16.44
CA ARG A 40 -17.75 -13.07 -15.73
C ARG A 40 -17.69 -11.57 -15.64
N GLU A 41 -18.75 -10.89 -16.07
CA GLU A 41 -18.90 -9.46 -16.03
C GLU A 41 -19.45 -9.00 -14.66
N SER A 42 -18.92 -7.91 -14.14
CA SER A 42 -19.39 -7.28 -12.89
C SER A 42 -20.30 -6.09 -13.19
N ASP A 43 -21.38 -5.96 -12.44
CA ASP A 43 -22.33 -4.84 -12.59
C ASP A 43 -21.96 -3.62 -11.72
N ASP A 44 -21.09 -3.78 -10.73
CA ASP A 44 -20.74 -2.78 -9.72
C ASP A 44 -19.22 -2.49 -9.63
N PHE A 45 -18.43 -3.10 -10.52
CA PHE A 45 -17.00 -2.89 -10.59
C PHE A 45 -16.57 -2.67 -12.03
N PHE A 46 -15.81 -1.62 -12.27
CA PHE A 46 -15.49 -1.11 -13.60
C PHE A 46 -13.98 -1.02 -13.78
N SER A 47 -13.54 -1.12 -15.03
CA SER A 47 -12.13 -0.98 -15.38
C SER A 47 -11.95 -0.17 -16.65
N LYS A 48 -10.76 0.43 -16.77
CA LYS A 48 -10.32 1.13 -17.99
C LYS A 48 -8.87 0.78 -18.28
N LYS A 49 -8.63 0.25 -19.48
CA LYS A 49 -7.26 0.01 -19.97
C LYS A 49 -6.76 1.22 -20.73
N MET A 50 -5.49 1.56 -20.51
CA MET A 50 -4.85 2.72 -21.13
C MET A 50 -3.34 2.58 -21.16
N ASP A 51 -2.69 3.44 -21.94
CA ASP A 51 -1.23 3.56 -21.93
C ASP A 51 -0.80 4.43 -20.72
N ILE A 52 0.35 4.09 -20.12
CA ILE A 52 0.90 4.81 -18.95
C ILE A 52 1.14 6.30 -19.24
N HIS A 53 1.39 6.69 -20.50
CA HIS A 53 1.59 8.08 -20.89
C HIS A 53 0.32 8.94 -20.83
N GLU A 54 -0.86 8.32 -20.69
CA GLU A 54 -2.13 9.02 -20.52
C GLU A 54 -2.42 9.39 -19.05
N LEU A 55 -1.61 8.86 -18.11
CA LEU A 55 -1.73 9.12 -16.68
C LEU A 55 -1.04 10.42 -16.28
N ASP A 56 -1.59 11.07 -15.25
CA ASP A 56 -0.92 12.18 -14.58
C ASP A 56 0.19 11.66 -13.64
N TYR A 57 -0.03 10.48 -13.01
CA TYR A 57 0.92 9.86 -12.08
C TYR A 57 0.58 8.40 -11.81
N LEU A 58 1.61 7.57 -11.52
CA LEU A 58 1.47 6.17 -11.11
C LEU A 58 2.44 5.88 -9.97
N TYR A 59 1.96 5.26 -8.88
CA TYR A 59 2.77 5.03 -7.69
C TYR A 59 2.28 3.87 -6.83
N GLU A 60 3.20 3.31 -6.03
CA GLU A 60 2.88 2.44 -4.91
C GLU A 60 2.96 3.19 -3.59
N VAL A 61 2.19 2.75 -2.61
CA VAL A 61 2.30 3.23 -1.23
C VAL A 61 2.78 2.09 -0.36
N LYS A 62 3.90 2.32 0.33
CA LYS A 62 4.47 1.40 1.31
C LYS A 62 4.45 2.06 2.68
N TYR A 63 4.31 1.23 3.71
CA TYR A 63 4.31 1.71 5.09
C TYR A 63 5.46 1.06 5.86
N GLU A 64 6.10 1.85 6.72
CA GLU A 64 7.00 1.37 7.75
C GLU A 64 6.56 1.92 9.10
N PHE A 65 6.62 1.07 10.12
CA PHE A 65 6.30 1.46 11.50
C PHE A 65 7.58 1.59 12.32
N LEU A 66 7.71 2.69 13.04
CA LEU A 66 8.73 2.86 14.06
C LEU A 66 8.30 2.08 15.31
N TYR A 67 9.06 1.05 15.65
CA TYR A 67 8.86 0.18 16.80
C TYR A 67 10.16 0.02 17.55
N ARG A 68 10.18 0.34 18.82
CA ARG A 68 11.38 0.27 19.68
C ARG A 68 12.60 0.96 19.05
N GLY A 69 12.40 2.15 18.47
CA GLY A 69 13.44 2.96 17.87
C GLY A 69 13.92 2.53 16.48
N HIS A 70 13.28 1.54 15.84
CA HIS A 70 13.66 1.04 14.53
C HIS A 70 12.46 0.96 13.59
N TYR A 71 12.66 1.34 12.32
CA TYR A 71 11.65 1.19 11.29
C TYR A 71 11.60 -0.24 10.75
N PHE A 72 10.41 -0.80 10.68
CA PHE A 72 10.11 -2.10 10.08
C PHE A 72 9.01 -1.95 9.04
N LYS A 73 9.09 -2.74 7.96
CA LYS A 73 8.06 -2.77 6.93
C LYS A 73 6.73 -3.25 7.51
N ALA A 74 5.64 -2.58 7.16
CA ALA A 74 4.31 -3.12 7.40
C ALA A 74 4.10 -4.36 6.52
N LEU A 75 3.78 -5.48 7.12
CA LEU A 75 3.51 -6.74 6.41
C LEU A 75 2.06 -6.79 5.93
N SER A 76 1.14 -6.31 6.75
CA SER A 76 -0.28 -6.23 6.40
C SER A 76 -0.60 -4.90 5.71
N THR A 77 -1.54 -4.96 4.77
CA THR A 77 -2.12 -3.76 4.17
C THR A 77 -2.88 -2.95 5.22
N MET A 78 -2.90 -1.63 5.07
CA MET A 78 -3.73 -0.75 5.89
C MET A 78 -5.19 -0.93 5.51
N ILE A 79 -5.89 -1.82 6.22
CA ILE A 79 -7.31 -2.10 6.02
C ILE A 79 -8.10 -1.89 7.32
N ARG A 80 -9.29 -1.34 7.19
CA ARG A 80 -10.16 -0.99 8.31
C ARG A 80 -10.34 -2.15 9.30
N LYS A 81 -10.62 -3.33 8.79
CA LYS A 81 -10.84 -4.55 9.61
C LYS A 81 -9.69 -4.89 10.57
N LEU A 82 -8.43 -4.69 10.16
CA LEU A 82 -7.26 -4.95 11.00
C LEU A 82 -7.02 -3.80 11.98
N ILE A 83 -7.20 -2.57 11.53
CA ILE A 83 -7.09 -1.38 12.37
C ILE A 83 -8.10 -1.43 13.52
N ASP A 84 -9.35 -1.78 13.25
CA ASP A 84 -10.40 -1.90 14.28
C ASP A 84 -10.13 -3.02 15.30
N LYS A 85 -9.35 -4.02 14.92
CA LYS A 85 -8.86 -5.07 15.83
C LYS A 85 -7.58 -4.70 16.58
N ASP A 86 -7.07 -3.48 16.38
CA ASP A 86 -5.77 -3.05 16.91
C ASP A 86 -4.65 -4.05 16.56
N TYR A 87 -4.63 -4.50 15.30
CA TYR A 87 -3.72 -5.52 14.83
C TYR A 87 -2.87 -5.00 13.69
N PHE A 88 -1.55 -4.95 13.91
CA PHE A 88 -0.57 -4.50 12.93
C PHE A 88 0.56 -5.52 12.86
N GLU A 89 1.02 -5.82 11.67
CA GLU A 89 2.13 -6.75 11.45
C GLU A 89 3.33 -6.01 10.87
N ILE A 90 4.50 -6.28 11.44
CA ILE A 90 5.77 -5.77 10.97
C ILE A 90 6.68 -6.91 10.52
N ALA A 91 7.50 -6.66 9.53
CA ALA A 91 8.45 -7.63 8.99
C ALA A 91 9.86 -7.07 8.98
N ALA A 92 10.82 -7.99 9.14
CA ALA A 92 12.24 -7.73 9.05
C ALA A 92 12.92 -8.83 8.23
N GLY A 93 13.95 -8.46 7.48
CA GLY A 93 14.84 -9.38 6.79
C GLY A 93 16.07 -9.75 7.62
N ILE A 94 16.90 -10.63 7.06
CA ILE A 94 18.11 -11.15 7.72
C ILE A 94 19.12 -10.06 8.09
N GLU A 95 19.09 -8.92 7.41
CA GLU A 95 19.95 -7.76 7.68
C GLU A 95 19.73 -7.16 9.08
N LYS A 96 18.61 -7.51 9.74
CA LYS A 96 18.26 -7.07 11.09
C LYS A 96 18.26 -8.20 12.11
N TYR A 97 19.08 -9.24 11.89
CA TYR A 97 19.04 -10.47 12.70
C TYR A 97 19.15 -10.22 14.22
N ASP A 98 20.08 -9.37 14.66
CA ASP A 98 20.24 -9.05 16.09
C ASP A 98 18.99 -8.42 16.70
N LEU A 99 18.26 -7.58 15.94
CA LEU A 99 17.00 -7.00 16.35
C LEU A 99 15.85 -8.01 16.35
N ILE A 100 15.84 -8.92 15.38
CA ILE A 100 14.86 -10.01 15.26
C ILE A 100 14.85 -10.84 16.53
N GLU A 101 16.02 -11.31 16.98
CA GLU A 101 16.15 -12.09 18.22
C GLU A 101 15.76 -11.26 19.45
N LYS A 102 16.36 -10.07 19.59
CA LYS A 102 16.15 -9.20 20.75
C LYS A 102 14.68 -8.78 20.92
N LEU A 103 13.96 -8.53 19.83
CA LEU A 103 12.60 -8.05 19.85
C LEU A 103 11.53 -9.16 19.72
N GLY A 104 11.96 -10.43 19.65
CA GLY A 104 11.07 -11.58 19.67
C GLY A 104 10.23 -11.74 18.41
N PHE A 105 10.81 -11.48 17.24
CA PHE A 105 10.19 -11.79 15.96
C PHE A 105 10.10 -13.30 15.74
N LYS A 106 9.07 -13.73 15.03
CA LYS A 106 8.88 -15.13 14.61
C LYS A 106 9.28 -15.29 13.15
N ARG A 107 9.83 -16.45 12.82
CA ARG A 107 10.18 -16.76 11.43
C ARG A 107 8.92 -16.95 10.59
N LEU A 108 8.83 -16.27 9.46
CA LEU A 108 7.77 -16.41 8.48
C LEU A 108 8.18 -17.36 7.35
N ASP A 109 9.37 -17.13 6.77
CA ASP A 109 9.96 -17.95 5.71
C ASP A 109 11.49 -18.00 5.85
N GLU A 110 12.21 -18.38 4.78
CA GLU A 110 13.67 -18.53 4.80
C GLU A 110 14.42 -17.22 5.05
N SER A 111 13.83 -16.08 4.67
CA SER A 111 14.49 -14.76 4.68
C SER A 111 13.73 -13.69 5.45
N THR A 112 12.56 -13.99 5.96
CA THR A 112 11.63 -13.01 6.55
C THR A 112 11.20 -13.44 7.95
N TRP A 113 11.19 -12.49 8.86
CA TRP A 113 10.64 -12.61 10.21
C TRP A 113 9.54 -11.58 10.39
N TRP A 114 8.56 -11.90 11.22
CA TRP A 114 7.43 -11.05 11.48
C TRP A 114 7.08 -10.94 12.96
N LYS A 115 6.32 -9.90 13.30
CA LYS A 115 5.79 -9.68 14.65
C LYS A 115 4.48 -8.92 14.55
N ASP A 116 3.51 -9.32 15.37
CA ASP A 116 2.31 -8.52 15.62
C ASP A 116 2.60 -7.46 16.70
N ILE A 117 2.11 -6.27 16.49
CA ILE A 117 2.19 -5.14 17.41
C ILE A 117 0.84 -4.45 17.52
N ARG A 118 0.69 -3.58 18.51
CA ARG A 118 -0.53 -2.81 18.75
C ARG A 118 -0.31 -1.35 18.41
N ARG A 119 -1.40 -0.58 18.25
CA ARG A 119 -1.31 0.87 18.00
C ARG A 119 -0.41 1.60 18.99
N LYS A 120 -0.50 1.25 20.27
CA LYS A 120 0.32 1.85 21.34
C LYS A 120 1.82 1.61 21.19
N ASP A 121 2.21 0.60 20.45
CA ASP A 121 3.62 0.23 20.21
C ASP A 121 4.21 0.98 18.99
N ILE A 122 3.37 1.62 18.18
CA ILE A 122 3.76 2.38 16.99
C ILE A 122 4.15 3.79 17.40
N GLU A 123 5.43 4.10 17.33
CA GLU A 123 6.01 5.40 17.68
C GLU A 123 5.87 6.41 16.53
N ALA A 124 5.97 5.94 15.28
CA ALA A 124 5.74 6.72 14.06
C ALA A 124 5.29 5.81 12.90
N ILE A 125 4.60 6.40 11.91
CA ILE A 125 4.32 5.75 10.63
C ILE A 125 5.06 6.53 9.54
N LYS A 126 5.90 5.83 8.78
CA LYS A 126 6.51 6.35 7.57
C LYS A 126 5.68 5.88 6.38
N ILE A 127 5.14 6.82 5.63
CA ILE A 127 4.41 6.58 4.37
C ILE A 127 5.38 6.88 3.24
N ILE A 128 5.63 5.89 2.41
CA ILE A 128 6.55 5.98 1.27
C ILE A 128 5.71 5.86 0.01
N GLU A 129 5.66 6.93 -0.77
CA GLU A 129 5.08 6.95 -2.10
C GLU A 129 6.21 6.74 -3.11
N GLU A 130 6.19 5.60 -3.79
CA GLU A 130 7.19 5.19 -4.76
C GLU A 130 6.62 5.29 -6.18
N PRO A 131 7.11 6.24 -7.00
CA PRO A 131 6.66 6.37 -8.38
C PRO A 131 6.99 5.13 -9.19
N GLU A 132 6.10 4.76 -10.11
CA GLU A 132 6.25 3.57 -10.95
C GLU A 132 6.29 3.90 -12.45
N GLY A 133 6.81 2.95 -13.24
CA GLY A 133 6.92 3.08 -14.68
C GLY A 133 7.73 4.29 -15.12
N ILE A 134 7.17 5.12 -15.99
CA ILE A 134 7.81 6.34 -16.52
C ILE A 134 7.99 7.45 -15.48
N PHE A 135 7.35 7.33 -14.31
CA PHE A 135 7.40 8.34 -13.23
C PHE A 135 8.53 8.09 -12.23
N LYS A 136 9.31 7.00 -12.35
CA LYS A 136 10.37 6.61 -11.39
C LYS A 136 11.41 7.69 -11.14
N GLU A 137 11.72 8.51 -12.12
CA GLU A 137 12.69 9.60 -11.99
C GLU A 137 12.24 10.73 -11.06
N GLN A 138 10.94 10.80 -10.70
CA GLN A 138 10.44 11.80 -9.76
C GLN A 138 10.91 11.55 -8.32
N GLY A 139 11.46 10.35 -8.02
CA GLY A 139 11.98 9.99 -6.71
C GLY A 139 10.88 9.70 -5.68
N LEU A 140 11.31 9.15 -4.55
CA LEU A 140 10.42 8.81 -3.44
C LEU A 140 9.84 10.07 -2.78
N LYS A 141 8.57 10.01 -2.40
CA LYS A 141 7.95 10.99 -1.50
C LYS A 141 7.73 10.31 -0.15
N ILE A 142 8.27 10.89 0.91
CA ILE A 142 8.22 10.32 2.26
C ILE A 142 7.47 11.29 3.17
N LYS A 143 6.49 10.76 3.91
CA LYS A 143 5.77 11.46 4.97
C LYS A 143 5.89 10.67 6.26
N ILE A 144 6.22 11.34 7.36
CA ILE A 144 6.29 10.75 8.69
C ILE A 144 5.15 11.31 9.53
N LEU A 145 4.40 10.41 10.16
CA LEU A 145 3.31 10.72 11.06
C LEU A 145 3.71 10.33 12.48
N GLU A 146 3.47 11.22 13.44
CA GLU A 146 3.76 11.03 14.86
C GLU A 146 2.56 11.46 15.72
N GLY A 147 2.48 10.93 16.92
CA GLY A 147 1.46 11.32 17.90
C GLY A 147 0.03 11.20 17.34
N LYS A 148 -0.76 12.27 17.53
CA LYS A 148 -2.16 12.33 17.07
C LYS A 148 -2.32 12.15 15.56
N ALA A 149 -1.34 12.55 14.75
CA ALA A 149 -1.40 12.38 13.29
C ALA A 149 -1.49 10.92 12.86
N ILE A 150 -0.97 9.98 13.65
CA ILE A 150 -1.13 8.54 13.43
C ILE A 150 -2.61 8.16 13.58
N ASP A 151 -3.26 8.59 14.67
CA ASP A 151 -4.64 8.24 14.95
C ASP A 151 -5.60 8.85 13.91
N ASP A 152 -5.35 10.10 13.53
CA ASP A 152 -6.12 10.79 12.47
C ASP A 152 -5.98 10.06 11.13
N PHE A 153 -4.76 9.61 10.79
CA PHE A 153 -4.52 8.82 9.58
C PHE A 153 -5.24 7.47 9.63
N LEU A 154 -5.09 6.69 10.71
CA LEU A 154 -5.73 5.40 10.87
C LEU A 154 -7.26 5.51 10.83
N ALA A 155 -7.83 6.59 11.39
CA ALA A 155 -9.27 6.88 11.32
C ALA A 155 -9.73 7.19 9.88
N SER A 156 -8.86 7.72 9.03
CA SER A 156 -9.18 8.08 7.63
C SER A 156 -9.15 6.90 6.67
N VAL A 157 -8.56 5.77 7.06
CA VAL A 157 -8.47 4.56 6.20
C VAL A 157 -9.86 3.98 6.00
N LYS A 158 -10.25 3.81 4.75
CA LYS A 158 -11.49 3.16 4.31
C LYS A 158 -11.16 1.78 3.74
N ASP A 159 -12.13 0.90 3.78
CA ASP A 159 -12.05 -0.38 3.05
C ASP A 159 -12.20 -0.14 1.57
#